data_f0336817afd46998d2a93a2ee8f0f5e3
#
_entry.id   f0336817afd46998d2a93a2ee8f0f5e3
#
_cell.length_a   1.000
_cell.length_b   1.000
_cell.length_c   1.000
_cell.angle_alpha   90.00
_cell.angle_beta   90.00
_cell.angle_gamma   90.00
#
_symmetry.space_group_name_H-M   'P 1'
#
loop_
_entity.id
_entity.type
_entity.pdbx_description
1 polymer ?
#
loop_
_entity_poly.entity_id
_entity_poly.type
_entity_poly.pdbx_seq_one_letter_code
_entity_poly.pdbx_strand_id
1 'polypeptide(L)'
;MKTFKPHGKVGLYVAFVACAWGLVGCGPSNEPLPKAWLSENSLFTSYIETPKTLDSVSSYSNNETPWTYSVYEPPLKYHYLKRPYELQPRTLAELPTVAYLDKQGRELPADTPAGQIAESVFELKLQPGIQFQPHPAFATNDKGEPLYLSLTEAELGDKRSPLAFDKMGSRELTAEDYAYAIRRLATPRVKSPAFGFLSEKIVGLADYGKKIKKFN
;
A
#
# COMPACT_ATOMS: atom_id res chain seq x y z
N MET A 1 17.72 -82.80 0.40
CA MET A 1 17.04 -81.54 0.05
C MET A 1 16.31 -81.07 1.32
N LYS A 2 16.83 -80.04 2.06
CA LYS A 2 16.15 -79.56 3.28
C LYS A 2 15.30 -78.35 2.87
N THR A 3 13.99 -78.49 3.02
CA THR A 3 13.02 -77.44 2.76
C THR A 3 13.05 -76.44 3.90
N PHE A 4 13.38 -75.20 3.57
CA PHE A 4 13.34 -74.04 4.48
C PHE A 4 11.89 -73.59 4.67
N LYS A 5 11.33 -73.77 5.89
CA LYS A 5 10.02 -73.21 6.23
C LYS A 5 10.19 -71.74 6.63
N PRO A 6 9.52 -70.79 5.99
CA PRO A 6 9.61 -69.44 6.41
C PRO A 6 8.83 -69.20 7.71
N HIS A 7 9.46 -68.53 8.69
CA HIS A 7 8.83 -68.12 9.94
C HIS A 7 7.93 -66.90 9.65
N GLY A 8 6.67 -67.20 9.25
CA GLY A 8 5.70 -66.15 8.87
C GLY A 8 5.40 -65.09 9.95
N LYS A 9 5.70 -65.37 11.19
CA LYS A 9 5.48 -64.38 12.29
C LYS A 9 6.57 -63.31 12.36
N VAL A 10 7.83 -63.66 12.08
CA VAL A 10 8.96 -62.69 12.12
C VAL A 10 8.84 -61.72 10.97
N GLY A 11 8.47 -62.18 9.76
CA GLY A 11 8.26 -61.27 8.61
C GLY A 11 7.12 -60.25 8.84
N LEU A 12 6.06 -60.67 9.54
CA LEU A 12 4.94 -59.80 9.86
C LEU A 12 5.33 -58.68 10.87
N TYR A 13 6.14 -59.04 11.88
CA TYR A 13 6.63 -58.06 12.88
C TYR A 13 7.61 -57.06 12.24
N VAL A 14 8.49 -57.49 11.35
CA VAL A 14 9.42 -56.61 10.64
C VAL A 14 8.66 -55.63 9.72
N ALA A 15 7.63 -56.14 9.03
CA ALA A 15 6.78 -55.24 8.19
C ALA A 15 5.99 -54.22 9.04
N PHE A 16 5.48 -54.62 10.20
CA PHE A 16 4.75 -53.74 11.09
C PHE A 16 5.66 -52.64 11.71
N VAL A 17 6.88 -53.00 12.10
CA VAL A 17 7.87 -52.06 12.62
C VAL A 17 8.32 -51.09 11.51
N ALA A 18 8.55 -51.56 10.28
CA ALA A 18 8.91 -50.72 9.15
C ALA A 18 7.79 -49.72 8.78
N CYS A 19 6.52 -50.14 8.82
CA CYS A 19 5.37 -49.27 8.62
C CYS A 19 5.20 -48.24 9.76
N ALA A 20 5.45 -48.65 11.00
CA ALA A 20 5.41 -47.73 12.15
C ALA A 20 6.50 -46.65 12.09
N TRP A 21 7.69 -46.99 11.58
CA TRP A 21 8.77 -46.02 11.35
C TRP A 21 8.49 -45.09 10.16
N GLY A 22 7.76 -45.54 9.14
CA GLY A 22 7.31 -44.71 8.02
C GLY A 22 6.29 -43.64 8.43
N LEU A 23 5.50 -43.89 9.46
CA LEU A 23 4.49 -42.95 9.98
C LEU A 23 5.09 -41.85 10.86
N VAL A 24 6.31 -42.00 11.37
CA VAL A 24 7.02 -40.97 12.16
C VAL A 24 7.67 -39.91 11.26
N GLY A 25 7.70 -40.13 9.94
CA GLY A 25 8.23 -39.17 8.96
C GLY A 25 7.36 -37.93 8.74
N CYS A 26 6.10 -37.89 9.22
CA CYS A 26 5.31 -36.68 9.33
C CYS A 26 5.62 -35.98 10.68
N GLY A 27 6.88 -35.63 10.90
CA GLY A 27 7.26 -34.67 11.95
C GLY A 27 6.53 -33.36 11.74
N PRO A 28 6.43 -32.51 12.77
CA PRO A 28 5.88 -31.18 12.61
C PRO A 28 6.58 -30.52 11.42
N SER A 29 5.78 -29.98 10.50
CA SER A 29 6.28 -29.26 9.35
C SER A 29 7.40 -28.33 9.81
N ASN A 30 8.42 -28.18 8.98
CA ASN A 30 9.52 -27.23 9.25
C ASN A 30 8.93 -25.82 9.28
N GLU A 31 8.28 -25.47 10.40
CA GLU A 31 7.62 -24.19 10.62
C GLU A 31 8.71 -23.15 10.85
N PRO A 32 8.98 -22.27 9.90
CA PRO A 32 10.05 -21.28 10.03
C PRO A 32 9.71 -20.16 11.01
N LEU A 33 8.48 -20.17 11.56
CA LEU A 33 7.96 -19.07 12.35
C LEU A 33 7.86 -19.42 13.83
N PRO A 34 8.11 -18.46 14.74
CA PRO A 34 7.90 -18.67 16.17
C PRO A 34 6.44 -19.08 16.45
N LYS A 35 6.24 -20.10 17.30
CA LYS A 35 4.90 -20.58 17.66
C LYS A 35 3.99 -19.50 18.23
N ALA A 36 4.55 -18.52 18.93
CA ALA A 36 3.81 -17.38 19.46
C ALA A 36 3.11 -16.57 18.36
N TRP A 37 3.70 -16.47 17.17
CA TRP A 37 3.10 -15.74 16.04
C TRP A 37 1.94 -16.48 15.39
N LEU A 38 1.90 -17.81 15.52
CA LEU A 38 0.82 -18.64 14.97
C LEU A 38 -0.47 -18.54 15.78
N SER A 39 -0.39 -18.07 17.02
CA SER A 39 -1.57 -17.86 17.87
C SER A 39 -2.25 -16.50 17.67
N GLU A 40 -1.61 -15.59 16.92
CA GLU A 40 -2.13 -14.28 16.57
C GLU A 40 -2.87 -14.33 15.23
N ASN A 41 -3.75 -13.36 14.99
CA ASN A 41 -4.40 -13.19 13.69
C ASN A 41 -3.41 -12.58 12.69
N SER A 42 -2.42 -13.38 12.27
CA SER A 42 -1.30 -12.97 11.44
C SER A 42 -1.40 -13.54 10.02
N LEU A 43 -1.19 -12.70 9.03
CA LEU A 43 -1.06 -13.09 7.62
C LEU A 43 0.43 -13.11 7.25
N PHE A 44 0.93 -14.30 6.89
CA PHE A 44 2.31 -14.46 6.40
C PHE A 44 2.31 -14.42 4.88
N THR A 45 3.22 -13.63 4.33
CA THR A 45 3.43 -13.52 2.89
C THR A 45 4.92 -13.54 2.58
N SER A 46 5.26 -13.85 1.34
CA SER A 46 6.63 -13.82 0.85
C SER A 46 6.77 -12.78 -0.26
N TYR A 47 7.98 -12.26 -0.42
CA TYR A 47 8.34 -11.35 -1.50
C TYR A 47 9.69 -11.75 -2.09
N ILE A 48 9.89 -11.45 -3.36
CA ILE A 48 11.12 -11.82 -4.09
C ILE A 48 12.21 -10.78 -3.83
N GLU A 49 11.83 -9.50 -3.78
CA GLU A 49 12.75 -8.38 -3.58
C GLU A 49 12.23 -7.45 -2.49
N THR A 50 13.13 -6.90 -1.70
CA THR A 50 12.80 -5.86 -0.72
C THR A 50 12.27 -4.62 -1.45
N PRO A 51 11.15 -4.01 -0.98
CA PRO A 51 10.66 -2.77 -1.55
C PRO A 51 11.72 -1.67 -1.43
N LYS A 52 11.97 -0.94 -2.51
CA LYS A 52 12.96 0.15 -2.56
C LYS A 52 12.47 1.39 -1.84
N THR A 53 11.16 1.58 -1.84
CA THR A 53 10.49 2.72 -1.21
C THR A 53 9.08 2.34 -0.79
N LEU A 54 8.60 2.96 0.28
CA LEU A 54 7.18 2.93 0.68
C LEU A 54 6.48 4.27 0.36
N ASP A 55 7.17 5.22 -0.24
CA ASP A 55 6.59 6.47 -0.70
C ASP A 55 5.78 6.23 -1.99
N SER A 56 4.47 6.33 -1.90
CA SER A 56 3.53 6.08 -3.00
C SER A 56 3.77 6.96 -4.23
N VAL A 57 4.40 8.13 -4.06
CA VAL A 57 4.73 9.05 -5.16
C VAL A 57 5.96 8.59 -5.95
N SER A 58 6.87 7.86 -5.30
CA SER A 58 8.11 7.32 -5.91
C SER A 58 7.96 5.85 -6.31
N SER A 59 7.01 5.14 -5.69
CA SER A 59 6.77 3.72 -5.93
C SER A 59 6.06 3.48 -7.27
N TYR A 60 6.61 2.58 -8.09
CA TYR A 60 6.02 2.21 -9.38
C TYR A 60 6.32 0.75 -9.77
N SER A 61 6.79 -0.05 -8.86
CA SER A 61 7.13 -1.44 -9.12
C SER A 61 6.12 -2.41 -8.51
N ASN A 62 5.96 -3.57 -9.16
CA ASN A 62 5.10 -4.65 -8.66
C ASN A 62 5.57 -5.18 -7.29
N ASN A 63 6.86 -5.03 -6.96
CA ASN A 63 7.41 -5.46 -5.67
C ASN A 63 6.99 -4.53 -4.53
N GLU A 64 6.67 -3.27 -4.83
CA GLU A 64 6.27 -2.25 -3.86
C GLU A 64 4.74 -2.17 -3.69
N THR A 65 4.00 -2.52 -4.75
CA THR A 65 2.54 -2.44 -4.80
C THR A 65 1.83 -3.13 -3.62
N PRO A 66 2.18 -4.37 -3.21
CA PRO A 66 1.52 -5.02 -2.08
C PRO A 66 1.66 -4.23 -0.76
N TRP A 67 2.81 -3.58 -0.57
CA TRP A 67 3.10 -2.78 0.62
C TRP A 67 2.37 -1.44 0.58
N THR A 68 2.46 -0.72 -0.54
CA THR A 68 1.81 0.60 -0.68
C THR A 68 0.30 0.49 -0.62
N TYR A 69 -0.31 -0.53 -1.25
CA TYR A 69 -1.76 -0.77 -1.16
C TYR A 69 -2.23 -1.23 0.23
N SER A 70 -1.34 -1.77 1.05
CA SER A 70 -1.67 -2.12 2.45
C SER A 70 -1.65 -0.91 3.38
N VAL A 71 -0.90 0.14 3.03
CA VAL A 71 -0.69 1.34 3.87
C VAL A 71 -1.54 2.51 3.43
N TYR A 72 -1.69 2.72 2.11
CA TYR A 72 -2.39 3.88 1.55
C TYR A 72 -3.74 3.50 0.98
N GLU A 73 -4.74 4.34 1.23
CA GLU A 73 -6.06 4.20 0.64
C GLU A 73 -6.26 5.20 -0.50
N PRO A 74 -6.51 4.71 -1.74
CA PRO A 74 -6.79 5.59 -2.88
C PRO A 74 -8.22 6.14 -2.82
N PRO A 75 -8.53 7.23 -3.56
CA PRO A 75 -9.88 7.74 -3.69
C PRO A 75 -10.88 6.71 -4.21
N LEU A 76 -10.47 5.92 -5.16
CA LEU A 76 -11.27 4.90 -5.86
C LEU A 76 -10.55 3.55 -5.86
N LYS A 77 -11.32 2.47 -5.92
CA LYS A 77 -10.80 1.12 -6.14
C LYS A 77 -11.69 0.36 -7.11
N TYR A 78 -11.17 -0.70 -7.72
CA TYR A 78 -11.99 -1.65 -8.43
C TYR A 78 -12.72 -2.59 -7.46
N HIS A 79 -13.97 -2.91 -7.80
CA HIS A 79 -14.71 -3.95 -7.07
C HIS A 79 -14.01 -5.29 -7.27
N TYR A 80 -13.70 -5.99 -6.17
CA TYR A 80 -12.85 -7.18 -6.20
C TYR A 80 -13.40 -8.31 -7.08
N LEU A 81 -14.72 -8.56 -7.03
CA LEU A 81 -15.36 -9.71 -7.68
C LEU A 81 -16.05 -9.38 -9.01
N LYS A 82 -16.41 -8.12 -9.26
CA LYS A 82 -17.21 -7.78 -10.45
C LYS A 82 -16.37 -7.79 -11.72
N ARG A 83 -16.97 -8.36 -12.77
CA ARG A 83 -16.47 -8.32 -14.14
C ARG A 83 -17.65 -7.99 -15.06
N PRO A 84 -17.52 -7.06 -16.03
CA PRO A 84 -16.34 -6.21 -16.26
C PRO A 84 -15.96 -5.37 -15.04
N TYR A 85 -14.74 -4.82 -15.03
CA TYR A 85 -14.26 -4.03 -13.89
C TYR A 85 -15.17 -2.84 -13.59
N GLU A 86 -15.53 -2.69 -12.33
CA GLU A 86 -16.38 -1.62 -11.83
C GLU A 86 -15.66 -0.82 -10.75
N LEU A 87 -15.57 0.50 -10.94
CA LEU A 87 -15.01 1.41 -9.94
C LEU A 87 -16.00 1.62 -8.79
N GLN A 88 -15.47 1.72 -7.60
CA GLN A 88 -16.23 2.07 -6.40
C GLN A 88 -15.43 3.06 -5.53
N PRO A 89 -16.13 3.93 -4.77
CA PRO A 89 -15.50 4.81 -3.81
C PRO A 89 -14.70 4.02 -2.75
N ARG A 90 -13.57 4.57 -2.32
CA ARG A 90 -12.81 4.05 -1.18
C ARG A 90 -12.69 5.09 -0.08
N THR A 91 -12.02 6.23 -0.35
CA THR A 91 -12.00 7.38 0.55
C THR A 91 -12.96 8.48 0.10
N LEU A 92 -13.59 8.33 -1.07
CA LEU A 92 -14.65 9.23 -1.51
C LEU A 92 -16.01 8.83 -0.92
N ALA A 93 -16.88 9.80 -0.73
CA ALA A 93 -18.25 9.58 -0.32
C ALA A 93 -19.11 8.99 -1.48
N GLU A 94 -18.75 9.33 -2.71
CA GLU A 94 -19.48 8.91 -3.94
C GLU A 94 -18.48 8.83 -5.11
N LEU A 95 -18.92 8.34 -6.26
CA LEU A 95 -18.13 8.42 -7.49
C LEU A 95 -17.96 9.89 -7.91
N PRO A 96 -16.82 10.26 -8.52
CA PRO A 96 -16.59 11.63 -8.97
C PRO A 96 -17.66 12.11 -9.95
N THR A 97 -18.07 13.35 -9.81
CA THR A 97 -18.81 14.04 -10.88
C THR A 97 -17.85 14.52 -11.93
N VAL A 98 -18.28 14.54 -13.19
CA VAL A 98 -17.45 14.96 -14.32
C VAL A 98 -18.15 16.09 -15.05
N ALA A 99 -17.44 17.21 -15.24
CA ALA A 99 -17.86 18.29 -16.14
C ALA A 99 -16.89 18.39 -17.31
N TYR A 100 -17.38 18.68 -18.49
CA TYR A 100 -16.59 18.86 -19.71
C TYR A 100 -16.51 20.33 -20.06
N LEU A 101 -15.31 20.79 -20.45
CA LEU A 101 -15.09 22.19 -20.83
C LEU A 101 -14.58 22.28 -22.27
N ASP A 102 -14.98 23.34 -22.96
CA ASP A 102 -14.41 23.72 -24.24
C ASP A 102 -13.07 24.49 -24.07
N LYS A 103 -12.46 24.87 -25.20
CA LYS A 103 -11.21 25.66 -25.21
C LYS A 103 -11.32 27.05 -24.57
N GLN A 104 -12.52 27.55 -24.36
CA GLN A 104 -12.81 28.83 -23.70
C GLN A 104 -13.16 28.63 -22.23
N GLY A 105 -13.14 27.42 -21.71
CA GLY A 105 -13.49 27.08 -20.32
C GLY A 105 -15.00 27.08 -20.05
N ARG A 106 -15.85 27.04 -21.09
CA ARG A 106 -17.31 26.96 -20.94
C ARG A 106 -17.72 25.49 -20.76
N GLU A 107 -18.67 25.26 -19.88
CA GLU A 107 -19.20 23.91 -19.65
C GLU A 107 -20.00 23.42 -20.86
N LEU A 108 -19.79 22.16 -21.18
CA LEU A 108 -20.42 21.44 -22.29
C LEU A 108 -21.41 20.38 -21.77
N PRO A 109 -22.45 20.06 -22.56
CA PRO A 109 -23.34 18.96 -22.26
C PRO A 109 -22.60 17.63 -22.08
N ALA A 110 -23.16 16.74 -21.23
CA ALA A 110 -22.54 15.46 -20.92
C ALA A 110 -22.39 14.50 -22.12
N ASP A 111 -23.22 14.68 -23.14
CA ASP A 111 -23.23 13.90 -24.38
C ASP A 111 -22.34 14.51 -25.50
N THR A 112 -21.57 15.54 -25.18
CA THR A 112 -20.69 16.22 -26.14
C THR A 112 -19.64 15.24 -26.72
N PRO A 113 -19.46 15.19 -28.06
CA PRO A 113 -18.45 14.37 -28.70
C PRO A 113 -17.04 14.70 -28.17
N ALA A 114 -16.24 13.66 -27.88
CA ALA A 114 -14.91 13.78 -27.29
C ALA A 114 -13.98 14.79 -27.99
N GLY A 115 -14.07 14.91 -29.33
CA GLY A 115 -13.23 15.85 -30.11
C GLY A 115 -13.52 17.32 -29.84
N GLN A 116 -14.63 17.67 -29.18
CA GLN A 116 -14.99 19.03 -28.80
C GLN A 116 -14.63 19.37 -27.35
N ILE A 117 -14.28 18.36 -26.54
CA ILE A 117 -13.90 18.51 -25.14
C ILE A 117 -12.42 18.90 -25.07
N ALA A 118 -12.12 20.04 -24.47
CA ALA A 118 -10.75 20.46 -24.22
C ALA A 118 -10.25 19.95 -22.87
N GLU A 119 -11.09 20.02 -21.85
CA GLU A 119 -10.75 19.59 -20.47
C GLU A 119 -11.91 18.81 -19.85
N SER A 120 -11.55 17.85 -19.00
CA SER A 120 -12.50 17.12 -18.13
C SER A 120 -12.18 17.45 -16.69
N VAL A 121 -13.15 17.99 -15.98
CA VAL A 121 -13.03 18.37 -14.56
C VAL A 121 -13.70 17.28 -13.72
N PHE A 122 -12.91 16.64 -12.85
CA PHE A 122 -13.38 15.64 -11.90
C PHE A 122 -13.49 16.24 -10.51
N GLU A 123 -14.71 16.30 -9.97
CA GLU A 123 -14.92 16.70 -8.59
C GLU A 123 -14.94 15.45 -7.69
N LEU A 124 -14.02 15.41 -6.71
CA LEU A 124 -13.87 14.31 -5.77
C LEU A 124 -14.24 14.78 -4.37
N LYS A 125 -15.32 14.22 -3.81
CA LYS A 125 -15.78 14.53 -2.46
C LYS A 125 -15.29 13.46 -1.49
N LEU A 126 -14.44 13.83 -0.55
CA LEU A 126 -13.94 12.92 0.47
C LEU A 126 -15.03 12.54 1.47
N GLN A 127 -15.01 11.31 1.93
CA GLN A 127 -15.79 10.88 3.06
C GLN A 127 -15.24 11.54 4.33
N PRO A 128 -16.07 12.20 5.15
CA PRO A 128 -15.60 12.81 6.39
C PRO A 128 -15.23 11.76 7.43
N GLY A 129 -14.36 12.14 8.37
CA GLY A 129 -14.02 11.32 9.54
C GLY A 129 -12.96 10.25 9.29
N ILE A 130 -12.38 10.14 8.10
CA ILE A 130 -11.25 9.23 7.86
C ILE A 130 -10.01 9.75 8.57
N GLN A 131 -9.47 8.96 9.50
CA GLN A 131 -8.30 9.32 10.28
C GLN A 131 -7.06 8.62 9.75
N PHE A 132 -5.93 9.32 9.78
CA PHE A 132 -4.63 8.68 9.63
C PHE A 132 -4.36 7.74 10.81
N GLN A 133 -3.56 6.71 10.59
CA GLN A 133 -3.08 5.87 11.67
C GLN A 133 -2.29 6.72 12.69
N PRO A 134 -2.40 6.41 13.99
CA PRO A 134 -1.58 7.07 14.99
C PRO A 134 -0.09 6.99 14.65
N HIS A 135 0.57 8.16 14.60
CA HIS A 135 1.98 8.26 14.24
C HIS A 135 2.65 9.42 15.01
N PRO A 136 3.93 9.30 15.41
CA PRO A 136 4.62 10.37 16.12
C PRO A 136 4.69 11.69 15.32
N ALA A 137 4.67 11.64 13.99
CA ALA A 137 4.62 12.84 13.16
C ALA A 137 3.37 13.71 13.37
N PHE A 138 2.31 13.17 13.93
CA PHE A 138 1.08 13.88 14.27
C PHE A 138 0.97 14.22 15.76
N ALA A 139 1.96 13.83 16.57
CA ALA A 139 1.97 14.15 17.99
C ALA A 139 2.24 15.64 18.22
N THR A 140 1.40 16.28 19.04
CA THR A 140 1.52 17.70 19.39
C THR A 140 1.62 17.88 20.90
N ASN A 141 2.17 19.03 21.30
CA ASN A 141 2.12 19.52 22.67
C ASN A 141 0.74 20.18 22.96
N ASP A 142 0.57 20.68 24.19
CA ASP A 142 -0.67 21.33 24.64
C ASP A 142 -1.00 22.64 23.85
N LYS A 143 -0.03 23.17 23.11
CA LYS A 143 -0.20 24.33 22.22
C LYS A 143 -0.51 23.95 20.78
N GLY A 144 -0.59 22.65 20.44
CA GLY A 144 -0.80 22.16 19.09
C GLY A 144 0.46 22.17 18.21
N GLU A 145 1.65 22.39 18.77
CA GLU A 145 2.91 22.39 18.02
C GLU A 145 3.44 20.94 17.88
N PRO A 146 3.97 20.55 16.72
CA PRO A 146 4.55 19.22 16.51
C PRO A 146 5.67 18.92 17.50
N LEU A 147 5.61 17.79 18.19
CA LEU A 147 6.60 17.40 19.20
C LEU A 147 7.94 16.96 18.62
N TYR A 148 7.93 16.35 17.44
CA TYR A 148 9.09 15.64 16.91
C TYR A 148 9.59 16.19 15.58
N LEU A 149 9.21 17.44 15.23
CA LEU A 149 9.57 18.02 13.94
C LEU A 149 11.07 18.32 13.79
N SER A 150 11.74 18.66 14.87
CA SER A 150 13.13 19.14 14.85
C SER A 150 13.97 18.48 15.94
N LEU A 151 13.90 17.14 16.03
CA LEU A 151 14.72 16.38 16.96
C LEU A 151 16.21 16.46 16.58
N THR A 152 17.05 16.71 17.56
CA THR A 152 18.48 16.50 17.45
C THR A 152 18.82 14.99 17.45
N GLU A 153 20.01 14.65 17.01
CA GLU A 153 20.47 13.26 17.02
C GLU A 153 20.51 12.67 18.45
N ALA A 154 20.84 13.49 19.44
CA ALA A 154 20.82 13.09 20.85
C ALA A 154 19.40 12.81 21.37
N GLU A 155 18.39 13.61 20.98
CA GLU A 155 17.00 13.40 21.34
C GLU A 155 16.37 12.22 20.60
N LEU A 156 16.79 11.97 19.36
CA LEU A 156 16.40 10.78 18.61
C LEU A 156 16.94 9.51 19.27
N GLY A 157 18.18 9.54 19.76
CA GLY A 157 18.82 8.41 20.45
C GLY A 157 18.85 7.15 19.60
N ASP A 158 18.38 6.05 20.17
CA ASP A 158 18.31 4.73 19.53
C ASP A 158 16.93 4.41 18.92
N LYS A 159 16.01 5.38 18.85
CA LYS A 159 14.68 5.20 18.26
C LYS A 159 14.78 4.87 16.77
N ARG A 160 14.56 3.61 16.42
CA ARG A 160 14.64 3.09 15.04
C ARG A 160 13.28 2.82 14.40
N SER A 161 12.20 3.05 15.14
CA SER A 161 10.82 2.78 14.70
C SER A 161 9.90 3.88 15.21
N PRO A 162 8.84 4.24 14.47
CA PRO A 162 7.78 5.10 14.99
C PRO A 162 7.19 4.63 16.33
N LEU A 163 7.15 3.31 16.55
CA LEU A 163 6.65 2.71 17.79
C LEU A 163 7.55 2.95 19.03
N ALA A 164 8.77 3.43 18.82
CA ALA A 164 9.69 3.77 19.91
C ALA A 164 9.46 5.17 20.50
N PHE A 165 8.49 5.93 19.97
CA PHE A 165 8.13 7.25 20.48
C PHE A 165 6.97 7.14 21.46
N ASP A 166 7.04 7.89 22.57
CA ASP A 166 6.07 7.81 23.67
C ASP A 166 4.71 8.40 23.32
N LYS A 167 4.67 9.37 22.43
CA LYS A 167 3.43 10.06 22.04
C LYS A 167 3.13 9.85 20.57
N MET A 168 1.90 9.51 20.31
CA MET A 168 1.32 9.36 18.97
C MET A 168 0.20 10.39 18.81
N GLY A 169 -0.01 10.82 17.58
CA GLY A 169 -1.16 11.66 17.21
C GLY A 169 -1.80 11.13 15.94
N SER A 170 -2.95 11.68 15.62
CA SER A 170 -3.64 11.45 14.35
C SER A 170 -4.28 12.74 13.87
N ARG A 171 -4.70 12.77 12.63
CA ARG A 171 -5.53 13.83 12.06
C ARG A 171 -6.42 13.28 10.96
N GLU A 172 -7.43 14.02 10.62
CA GLU A 172 -8.33 13.69 9.52
C GLU A 172 -7.63 13.83 8.16
N LEU A 173 -7.96 12.91 7.24
CA LEU A 173 -7.58 12.97 5.84
C LEU A 173 -8.37 14.10 5.15
N THR A 174 -7.66 14.97 4.45
CA THR A 174 -8.24 16.10 3.74
C THR A 174 -7.91 16.06 2.24
N ALA A 175 -8.63 16.86 1.44
CA ALA A 175 -8.36 16.99 0.00
C ALA A 175 -6.94 17.53 -0.26
N GLU A 176 -6.39 18.35 0.67
CA GLU A 176 -5.03 18.86 0.57
C GLU A 176 -3.96 17.76 0.60
N ASP A 177 -4.21 16.62 1.26
CA ASP A 177 -3.28 15.49 1.27
C ASP A 177 -3.10 14.89 -0.12
N TYR A 178 -4.19 14.73 -0.87
CA TYR A 178 -4.14 14.29 -2.26
C TYR A 178 -3.54 15.34 -3.18
N ALA A 179 -3.92 16.60 -3.01
CA ALA A 179 -3.34 17.71 -3.77
C ALA A 179 -1.83 17.82 -3.52
N TYR A 180 -1.40 17.63 -2.28
CA TYR A 180 0.02 17.60 -1.91
C TYR A 180 0.75 16.43 -2.57
N ALA A 181 0.17 15.23 -2.58
CA ALA A 181 0.75 14.07 -3.25
C ALA A 181 0.92 14.32 -4.76
N ILE A 182 -0.07 14.93 -5.42
CA ILE A 182 0.02 15.30 -6.84
C ILE A 182 1.14 16.33 -7.07
N ARG A 183 1.24 17.37 -6.24
CA ARG A 183 2.34 18.35 -6.33
C ARG A 183 3.72 17.72 -6.11
N ARG A 184 3.83 16.74 -5.23
CA ARG A 184 5.08 15.99 -4.99
C ARG A 184 5.57 15.23 -6.21
N LEU A 185 4.70 14.78 -7.11
CA LEU A 185 5.10 14.14 -8.38
C LEU A 185 6.08 15.01 -9.17
N ALA A 186 5.89 16.32 -9.14
CA ALA A 186 6.72 17.28 -9.85
C ALA A 186 8.04 17.65 -9.13
N THR A 187 8.23 17.20 -7.89
CA THR A 187 9.40 17.57 -7.07
C THR A 187 10.66 16.84 -7.57
N PRO A 188 11.74 17.56 -7.97
CA PRO A 188 12.93 16.93 -8.54
C PRO A 188 13.61 15.91 -7.63
N ARG A 189 13.56 16.10 -6.31
CA ARG A 189 14.14 15.19 -5.31
C ARG A 189 13.41 13.85 -5.23
N VAL A 190 12.10 13.83 -5.50
CA VAL A 190 11.26 12.62 -5.46
C VAL A 190 11.53 11.73 -6.66
N LYS A 191 11.83 12.31 -7.83
CA LYS A 191 12.10 11.58 -9.08
C LYS A 191 10.98 10.59 -9.42
N SER A 192 9.72 11.03 -9.29
CA SER A 192 8.57 10.17 -9.55
C SER A 192 8.56 9.65 -10.98
N PRO A 193 8.49 8.33 -11.20
CA PRO A 193 8.40 7.75 -12.54
C PRO A 193 7.05 8.05 -13.22
N ALA A 194 6.02 8.40 -12.44
CA ALA A 194 4.70 8.75 -12.96
C ALA A 194 4.60 10.22 -13.45
N PHE A 195 5.56 11.08 -13.08
CA PHE A 195 5.49 12.52 -13.39
C PHE A 195 5.37 12.78 -14.90
N GLY A 196 6.17 12.10 -15.73
CA GLY A 196 6.14 12.29 -17.19
C GLY A 196 4.74 12.09 -17.76
N PHE A 197 4.14 10.94 -17.47
CA PHE A 197 2.80 10.61 -17.93
C PHE A 197 1.72 11.54 -17.35
N LEU A 198 1.73 11.79 -16.03
CA LEU A 198 0.69 12.56 -15.37
C LEU A 198 0.76 14.05 -15.70
N SER A 199 1.94 14.59 -15.97
CA SER A 199 2.12 15.99 -16.36
C SER A 199 1.52 16.32 -17.72
N GLU A 200 1.29 15.33 -18.59
CA GLU A 200 0.57 15.48 -19.85
C GLU A 200 -0.95 15.45 -19.68
N LYS A 201 -1.45 14.91 -18.57
CA LYS A 201 -2.87 14.69 -18.31
C LYS A 201 -3.48 15.68 -17.33
N ILE A 202 -2.69 16.13 -16.36
CA ILE A 202 -3.15 17.04 -15.30
C ILE A 202 -2.78 18.46 -15.68
N VAL A 203 -3.79 19.28 -15.92
CA VAL A 203 -3.63 20.69 -16.30
C VAL A 203 -2.78 21.43 -15.24
N GLY A 204 -1.77 22.14 -15.71
CA GLY A 204 -0.86 22.93 -14.86
C GLY A 204 0.26 22.16 -14.17
N LEU A 205 0.25 20.81 -14.11
CA LEU A 205 1.28 20.04 -13.41
C LEU A 205 2.66 20.18 -14.07
N ALA A 206 2.74 20.19 -15.39
CA ALA A 206 3.99 20.41 -16.14
C ALA A 206 4.61 21.79 -15.81
N ASP A 207 3.79 22.84 -15.79
CA ASP A 207 4.25 24.20 -15.51
C ASP A 207 4.64 24.39 -14.05
N TYR A 208 3.92 23.75 -13.14
CA TYR A 208 4.32 23.67 -11.74
C TYR A 208 5.71 23.03 -11.61
N GLY A 209 5.95 21.91 -12.30
CA GLY A 209 7.26 21.25 -12.32
C GLY A 209 8.40 22.12 -12.83
N LYS A 210 8.15 22.92 -13.88
CA LYS A 210 9.13 23.92 -14.36
C LYS A 210 9.43 25.01 -13.34
N LYS A 211 8.40 25.48 -12.61
CA LYS A 211 8.57 26.50 -11.57
C LYS A 211 9.44 26.00 -10.43
N ILE A 212 9.15 24.83 -9.87
CA ILE A 212 9.89 24.32 -8.70
C ILE A 212 11.33 23.91 -9.02
N LYS A 213 11.65 23.56 -10.27
CA LYS A 213 13.05 23.30 -10.69
C LYS A 213 13.96 24.51 -10.52
N LYS A 214 13.42 25.73 -10.49
CA LYS A 214 14.18 26.97 -10.31
C LYS A 214 14.59 27.22 -8.85
N PHE A 215 13.98 26.50 -7.90
CA PHE A 215 14.22 26.67 -6.46
C PHE A 215 15.05 25.53 -5.85
N ASN A 216 15.54 24.63 -6.66
CA ASN A 216 16.44 23.52 -6.29
C ASN A 216 17.81 23.70 -7.03
#